data_664f84c3fe0f559fa0dcc96c53d89acd
#
_entry.id   664f84c3fe0f559fa0dcc96c53d89acd
#
_cell.length_a   1.000
_cell.length_b   1.000
_cell.length_c   1.000
_cell.angle_alpha   90.00
_cell.angle_beta   90.00
_cell.angle_gamma   90.00
#
_symmetry.space_group_name_H-M   'P 1'
#
loop_
_entity.id
_entity.type
_entity.pdbx_description
1 polymer ?
#
loop_
_entity_poly.entity_id
_entity_poly.type
_entity_poly.pdbx_seq_one_letter_code
_entity_poly.pdbx_strand_id
1 'polypeptide(L)'
;MATKYYAVLTNIGAAKLANATALGSQVEITQMAVGDGNGALPTPNPAQTALVHELRRAPLNTLSIDPNNANQIIAEQVIPEDVGGWWIREIGLFDKDGDMIAIANCAETYKPQLQEGSGRVQIVRMILIVSNTAAVTLKIDPSVVLATRQYVDDQIIQVKA
;
A
#
# COMPACT_ATOMS: atom_id res chain seq x y z
N MET A 1 -15.34 -2.94 18.49
CA MET A 1 -15.89 -3.53 17.27
C MET A 1 -14.77 -3.82 16.28
N ALA A 2 -14.72 -5.02 15.78
CA ALA A 2 -13.68 -5.37 14.83
C ALA A 2 -13.85 -4.60 13.53
N THR A 3 -12.76 -4.03 13.04
CA THR A 3 -12.76 -3.35 11.75
C THR A 3 -12.64 -4.38 10.65
N LYS A 4 -13.53 -4.34 9.67
CA LYS A 4 -13.53 -5.27 8.55
C LYS A 4 -12.33 -5.05 7.64
N TYR A 5 -11.93 -3.80 7.44
CA TYR A 5 -10.82 -3.42 6.58
C TYR A 5 -9.71 -2.84 7.43
N TYR A 6 -8.52 -3.42 7.35
CA TYR A 6 -7.39 -3.00 8.17
C TYR A 6 -6.06 -3.45 7.58
N ALA A 7 -4.98 -2.85 8.07
CA ALA A 7 -3.62 -3.19 7.68
C ALA A 7 -2.85 -3.69 8.90
N VAL A 8 -1.91 -4.59 8.67
CA VAL A 8 -1.03 -5.11 9.72
C VAL A 8 0.40 -5.21 9.18
N LEU A 9 1.38 -5.06 10.08
CA LEU A 9 2.76 -5.44 9.77
C LEU A 9 2.85 -6.95 9.70
N THR A 10 3.60 -7.46 8.71
CA THR A 10 3.93 -8.88 8.69
C THR A 10 4.98 -9.16 9.77
N ASN A 11 5.16 -10.44 10.11
CA ASN A 11 6.22 -10.83 11.06
C ASN A 11 7.60 -10.40 10.55
N ILE A 12 7.86 -10.55 9.25
CA ILE A 12 9.12 -10.12 8.64
C ILE A 12 9.24 -8.60 8.70
N GLY A 13 8.16 -7.87 8.39
CA GLY A 13 8.17 -6.42 8.44
C GLY A 13 8.41 -5.88 9.84
N ALA A 14 7.76 -6.46 10.84
CA ALA A 14 7.96 -6.07 12.23
C ALA A 14 9.39 -6.34 12.69
N ALA A 15 9.97 -7.49 12.30
CA ALA A 15 11.34 -7.83 12.63
C ALA A 15 12.33 -6.87 11.97
N LYS A 16 12.13 -6.55 10.71
CA LYS A 16 13.01 -5.62 9.97
C LYS A 16 12.96 -4.21 10.56
N LEU A 17 11.77 -3.74 10.94
CA LEU A 17 11.63 -2.42 11.56
C LEU A 17 12.27 -2.38 12.94
N ALA A 18 12.12 -3.44 13.73
CA ALA A 18 12.76 -3.53 15.04
C ALA A 18 14.28 -3.54 14.93
N ASN A 19 14.82 -4.31 13.97
CA ASN A 19 16.27 -4.36 13.74
C ASN A 19 16.80 -3.00 13.24
N ALA A 20 16.07 -2.34 12.33
CA ALA A 20 16.45 -1.02 11.83
C ALA A 20 16.50 0.00 12.96
N THR A 21 15.51 -0.03 13.87
CA THR A 21 15.48 0.85 15.03
C THR A 21 16.68 0.60 15.94
N ALA A 22 16.98 -0.66 16.22
CA ALA A 22 18.07 -1.03 17.12
C ALA A 22 19.44 -0.70 16.56
N LEU A 23 19.63 -0.84 15.23
CA LEU A 23 20.91 -0.65 14.57
C LEU A 23 21.09 0.75 13.99
N GLY A 24 20.08 1.61 14.08
CA GLY A 24 20.14 2.95 13.47
C GLY A 24 20.09 2.93 11.95
N SER A 25 19.62 1.83 11.36
CA SER A 25 19.43 1.72 9.92
C SER A 25 17.97 1.99 9.54
N GLN A 26 17.64 1.81 8.26
CA GLN A 26 16.31 2.08 7.74
C GLN A 26 15.83 0.94 6.86
N VAL A 27 14.52 0.65 6.94
CA VAL A 27 13.86 -0.25 6.00
C VAL A 27 13.44 0.58 4.78
N GLU A 28 13.82 0.12 3.60
CA GLU A 28 13.50 0.81 2.36
C GLU A 28 12.30 0.13 1.69
N ILE A 29 11.12 0.71 1.88
CA ILE A 29 9.88 0.23 1.25
C ILE A 29 9.82 0.85 -0.14
N THR A 30 9.78 0.00 -1.17
CA THR A 30 9.93 0.46 -2.56
C THR A 30 8.75 0.18 -3.45
N GLN A 31 7.95 -0.84 -3.12
CA GLN A 31 6.88 -1.28 -4.00
C GLN A 31 5.58 -1.53 -3.25
N MET A 32 4.49 -1.35 -3.96
CA MET A 32 3.16 -1.74 -3.49
C MET A 32 2.56 -2.71 -4.50
N ALA A 33 1.96 -3.78 -3.99
CA ALA A 33 1.23 -4.73 -4.81
C ALA A 33 -0.25 -4.67 -4.48
N VAL A 34 -1.09 -4.96 -5.46
CA VAL A 34 -2.53 -5.09 -5.28
C VAL A 34 -2.98 -6.43 -5.82
N GLY A 35 -4.05 -6.97 -5.24
CA GLY A 35 -4.58 -8.25 -5.63
C GLY A 35 -6.08 -8.32 -5.40
N ASP A 36 -6.69 -9.39 -5.93
CA ASP A 36 -8.13 -9.58 -5.85
C ASP A 36 -8.55 -10.61 -4.79
N GLY A 37 -7.62 -11.10 -3.98
CA GLY A 37 -7.92 -12.08 -2.95
C GLY A 37 -8.42 -13.41 -3.51
N ASN A 38 -8.17 -13.66 -4.79
CA ASN A 38 -8.63 -14.85 -5.50
C ASN A 38 -10.16 -15.00 -5.46
N GLY A 39 -10.86 -13.85 -5.59
CA GLY A 39 -12.31 -13.79 -5.66
C GLY A 39 -13.03 -13.55 -4.35
N ALA A 40 -12.31 -13.42 -3.25
CA ALA A 40 -12.89 -13.22 -1.93
C ALA A 40 -12.08 -12.19 -1.15
N LEU A 41 -12.72 -11.53 -0.19
CA LEU A 41 -12.06 -10.58 0.69
C LEU A 41 -11.15 -11.35 1.67
N PRO A 42 -9.83 -11.14 1.61
CA PRO A 42 -8.92 -11.85 2.52
C PRO A 42 -8.92 -11.22 3.91
N THR A 43 -8.47 -11.99 4.88
CA THR A 43 -8.17 -11.49 6.22
C THR A 43 -6.66 -11.37 6.35
N PRO A 44 -6.11 -10.17 6.53
CA PRO A 44 -4.67 -10.02 6.65
C PRO A 44 -4.13 -10.81 7.83
N ASN A 45 -3.03 -11.53 7.58
CA ASN A 45 -2.38 -12.36 8.59
C ASN A 45 -0.90 -11.99 8.65
N PRO A 46 -0.38 -11.63 9.85
CA PRO A 46 1.04 -11.28 9.97
C PRO A 46 2.03 -12.34 9.49
N ALA A 47 1.62 -13.59 9.45
CA ALA A 47 2.48 -14.67 8.96
C ALA A 47 2.58 -14.75 7.44
N GLN A 48 1.79 -13.96 6.71
CA GLN A 48 1.83 -13.96 5.24
C GLN A 48 3.14 -13.37 4.72
N THR A 49 3.61 -13.93 3.61
CA THR A 49 4.80 -13.45 2.90
C THR A 49 4.44 -12.95 1.50
N ALA A 50 3.18 -13.09 1.09
CA ALA A 50 2.69 -12.67 -0.22
C ALA A 50 1.19 -12.43 -0.13
N LEU A 51 0.66 -11.71 -1.12
CA LEU A 51 -0.79 -11.56 -1.28
C LEU A 51 -1.41 -12.91 -1.65
N VAL A 52 -2.71 -13.05 -1.39
CA VAL A 52 -3.44 -14.27 -1.77
C VAL A 52 -3.40 -14.46 -3.28
N HIS A 53 -3.64 -13.38 -4.04
CA HIS A 53 -3.57 -13.42 -5.49
C HIS A 53 -3.11 -12.06 -6.03
N GLU A 54 -1.81 -11.89 -6.17
CA GLU A 54 -1.23 -10.64 -6.63
C GLU A 54 -1.50 -10.43 -8.12
N LEU A 55 -1.98 -9.24 -8.49
CA LEU A 55 -2.27 -8.88 -9.87
C LEU A 55 -1.31 -7.84 -10.43
N ARG A 56 -0.79 -6.96 -9.57
CA ARG A 56 0.13 -5.92 -10.00
C ARG A 56 1.06 -5.56 -8.86
N ARG A 57 2.33 -5.41 -9.20
CA ARG A 57 3.34 -4.88 -8.27
C ARG A 57 4.12 -3.79 -9.00
N ALA A 58 4.21 -2.62 -8.38
CA ALA A 58 4.88 -1.49 -9.00
C ALA A 58 5.49 -0.59 -7.93
N PRO A 59 6.43 0.28 -8.29
CA PRO A 59 7.04 1.21 -7.34
C PRO A 59 6.01 2.11 -6.69
N LEU A 60 6.30 2.52 -5.46
CA LEU A 60 5.52 3.55 -4.77
C LEU A 60 5.70 4.89 -5.46
N ASN A 61 4.65 5.68 -5.48
CA ASN A 61 4.72 7.05 -5.96
C ASN A 61 5.07 8.00 -4.83
N THR A 62 4.55 7.75 -3.62
CA THR A 62 4.93 8.53 -2.43
C THR A 62 5.03 7.64 -1.22
N LEU A 63 5.89 8.06 -0.29
CA LEU A 63 6.01 7.47 1.03
C LEU A 63 6.41 8.59 1.99
N SER A 64 5.53 8.95 2.92
CA SER A 64 5.73 10.11 3.75
C SER A 64 5.17 9.92 5.16
N ILE A 65 5.57 10.78 6.08
CA ILE A 65 4.99 10.82 7.42
C ILE A 65 3.71 11.64 7.34
N ASP A 66 2.66 11.15 8.02
CA ASP A 66 1.42 11.89 8.14
C ASP A 66 1.68 13.21 8.88
N PRO A 67 1.36 14.37 8.29
CA PRO A 67 1.60 15.66 8.96
C PRO A 67 0.83 15.83 10.27
N ASN A 68 -0.24 15.07 10.45
CA ASN A 68 -1.07 15.14 11.66
C ASN A 68 -0.71 14.11 12.71
N ASN A 69 0.15 13.15 12.39
CA ASN A 69 0.50 12.08 13.33
C ASN A 69 1.87 11.48 12.99
N ALA A 70 2.85 11.80 13.81
CA ALA A 70 4.24 11.43 13.58
C ALA A 70 4.50 9.91 13.63
N ASN A 71 3.54 9.13 14.13
CA ASN A 71 3.66 7.67 14.20
C ASN A 71 3.02 6.98 13.00
N GLN A 72 2.53 7.73 12.01
CA GLN A 72 1.86 7.18 10.84
C GLN A 72 2.65 7.49 9.58
N ILE A 73 2.78 6.47 8.73
CA ILE A 73 3.40 6.59 7.41
C ILE A 73 2.30 6.38 6.38
N ILE A 74 2.30 7.23 5.36
CA ILE A 74 1.36 7.15 4.25
C ILE A 74 2.11 6.67 3.03
N ALA A 75 1.69 5.54 2.46
CA ALA A 75 2.23 4.98 1.23
C ALA A 75 1.17 5.08 0.14
N GLU A 76 1.54 5.62 -1.01
CA GLU A 76 0.61 5.78 -2.13
C GLU A 76 1.18 5.21 -3.42
N GLN A 77 0.31 4.59 -4.20
CA GLN A 77 0.62 4.15 -5.55
C GLN A 77 -0.50 4.59 -6.48
N VAL A 78 -0.10 5.11 -7.63
CA VAL A 78 -1.04 5.47 -8.70
C VAL A 78 -1.11 4.33 -9.69
N ILE A 79 -2.32 3.83 -9.93
CA ILE A 79 -2.58 2.83 -10.96
C ILE A 79 -3.12 3.56 -12.18
N PRO A 80 -2.38 3.56 -13.31
CA PRO A 80 -2.79 4.33 -14.49
C PRO A 80 -4.07 3.77 -15.12
N GLU A 81 -4.68 4.58 -15.98
CA GLU A 81 -5.97 4.22 -16.58
C GLU A 81 -5.90 3.05 -17.55
N ASP A 82 -4.73 2.76 -18.10
CA ASP A 82 -4.56 1.63 -19.03
C ASP A 82 -4.29 0.30 -18.31
N VAL A 83 -4.16 0.32 -17.00
CA VAL A 83 -3.94 -0.88 -16.18
C VAL A 83 -5.19 -1.18 -15.39
N GLY A 84 -5.67 -2.40 -15.44
CA GLY A 84 -6.86 -2.76 -14.69
C GLY A 84 -7.59 -3.96 -15.28
N GLY A 85 -8.92 -3.95 -15.15
CA GLY A 85 -9.75 -5.06 -15.56
C GLY A 85 -9.95 -6.08 -14.45
N TRP A 86 -9.74 -5.66 -13.19
CA TRP A 86 -9.82 -6.56 -12.04
C TRP A 86 -10.25 -5.80 -10.79
N TRP A 87 -10.65 -6.58 -9.80
CA TRP A 87 -11.05 -6.05 -8.49
C TRP A 87 -9.84 -5.94 -7.59
N ILE A 88 -9.81 -4.90 -6.75
CA ILE A 88 -8.81 -4.73 -5.71
C ILE A 88 -9.44 -5.10 -4.38
N ARG A 89 -8.85 -6.09 -3.69
CA ARG A 89 -9.31 -6.57 -2.38
C ARG A 89 -8.20 -6.65 -1.35
N GLU A 90 -6.95 -6.60 -1.79
CA GLU A 90 -5.78 -6.71 -0.90
C GLU A 90 -4.66 -5.84 -1.40
N ILE A 91 -3.82 -5.39 -0.48
CA ILE A 91 -2.71 -4.49 -0.74
C ILE A 91 -1.52 -4.95 0.08
N GLY A 92 -0.32 -4.94 -0.52
CA GLY A 92 0.90 -5.27 0.19
C GLY A 92 1.99 -4.24 -0.05
N LEU A 93 2.81 -3.99 0.96
CA LEU A 93 4.01 -3.17 0.85
C LEU A 93 5.24 -4.06 0.89
N PHE A 94 6.17 -3.84 -0.04
CA PHE A 94 7.38 -4.65 -0.20
C PHE A 94 8.61 -3.77 -0.11
N ASP A 95 9.68 -4.30 0.48
CA ASP A 95 10.94 -3.58 0.57
C ASP A 95 11.85 -3.91 -0.61
N LYS A 96 13.04 -3.30 -0.62
CA LYS A 96 14.01 -3.49 -1.71
C LYS A 96 14.48 -4.94 -1.85
N ASP A 97 14.36 -5.73 -0.81
CA ASP A 97 14.75 -7.14 -0.83
C ASP A 97 13.63 -8.05 -1.32
N GLY A 98 12.46 -7.48 -1.59
CA GLY A 98 11.29 -8.25 -2.03
C GLY A 98 10.48 -8.86 -0.91
N ASP A 99 10.74 -8.52 0.34
CA ASP A 99 9.99 -9.01 1.48
C ASP A 99 8.74 -8.16 1.71
N MET A 100 7.62 -8.81 2.00
CA MET A 100 6.38 -8.10 2.31
C MET A 100 6.42 -7.56 3.73
N ILE A 101 6.40 -6.25 3.87
CA ILE A 101 6.52 -5.55 5.15
C ILE A 101 5.17 -5.37 5.81
N ALA A 102 4.13 -5.12 5.02
CA ALA A 102 2.78 -4.91 5.53
C ALA A 102 1.77 -5.46 4.54
N ILE A 103 0.60 -5.83 5.06
CA ILE A 103 -0.50 -6.33 4.24
C ILE A 103 -1.80 -5.74 4.75
N ALA A 104 -2.73 -5.49 3.83
CA ALA A 104 -4.05 -4.96 4.14
C ALA A 104 -5.10 -5.60 3.26
N ASN A 105 -6.33 -5.61 3.75
CA ASN A 105 -7.49 -5.80 2.89
C ASN A 105 -8.18 -4.44 2.71
N CYS A 106 -9.02 -4.33 1.71
CA CYS A 106 -9.75 -3.08 1.45
C CYS A 106 -11.13 -3.39 0.90
N ALA A 107 -12.01 -2.38 0.93
CA ALA A 107 -13.31 -2.49 0.30
C ALA A 107 -13.14 -2.86 -1.17
N GLU A 108 -13.94 -3.79 -1.65
CA GLU A 108 -13.85 -4.27 -3.03
C GLU A 108 -14.05 -3.12 -4.00
N THR A 109 -13.02 -2.87 -4.81
CA THR A 109 -13.03 -1.77 -5.77
C THR A 109 -12.63 -2.28 -7.14
N TYR A 110 -13.48 -2.09 -8.14
CA TYR A 110 -13.15 -2.47 -9.50
C TYR A 110 -12.28 -1.40 -10.15
N LYS A 111 -11.12 -1.80 -10.67
CA LYS A 111 -10.25 -0.90 -11.43
C LYS A 111 -10.48 -1.15 -12.92
N PRO A 112 -11.26 -0.28 -13.61
CA PRO A 112 -11.47 -0.47 -15.03
C PRO A 112 -10.20 -0.20 -15.83
N GLN A 113 -10.11 -0.84 -16.97
CA GLN A 113 -9.07 -0.60 -17.94
C GLN A 113 -9.61 0.34 -19.03
N LEU A 114 -8.75 1.17 -19.63
CA LEU A 114 -9.18 2.13 -20.63
C LEU A 114 -9.99 1.48 -21.77
N GLN A 115 -9.63 0.25 -22.13
CA GLN A 115 -10.31 -0.48 -23.20
C GLN A 115 -11.76 -0.83 -22.87
N GLU A 116 -12.17 -0.70 -21.63
CA GLU A 116 -13.56 -0.94 -21.21
C GLU A 116 -14.43 0.31 -21.37
N GLY A 117 -13.92 1.35 -22.01
CA GLY A 117 -14.66 2.56 -22.34
C GLY A 117 -14.64 3.64 -21.27
N SER A 118 -14.20 3.34 -20.07
CA SER A 118 -14.17 4.32 -18.99
C SER A 118 -12.99 4.04 -18.06
N GLY A 119 -11.79 4.04 -18.61
CA GLY A 119 -10.59 3.93 -17.82
C GLY A 119 -10.50 5.09 -16.84
N ARG A 120 -9.90 4.85 -15.68
CA ARG A 120 -9.66 5.89 -14.69
C ARG A 120 -8.38 5.62 -13.94
N VAL A 121 -7.80 6.68 -13.41
CA VAL A 121 -6.65 6.58 -12.52
C VAL A 121 -7.15 6.25 -11.12
N GLN A 122 -6.50 5.32 -10.46
CA GLN A 122 -6.84 4.93 -9.10
C GLN A 122 -5.63 5.19 -8.20
N ILE A 123 -5.85 5.90 -7.09
CA ILE A 123 -4.83 6.03 -6.06
C ILE A 123 -5.12 5.03 -4.96
N VAL A 124 -4.12 4.22 -4.62
CA VAL A 124 -4.19 3.29 -3.50
C VAL A 124 -3.31 3.84 -2.39
N ARG A 125 -3.90 4.07 -1.22
CA ARG A 125 -3.21 4.64 -0.07
C ARG A 125 -3.29 3.68 1.11
N MET A 126 -2.13 3.33 1.67
CA MET A 126 -2.06 2.58 2.91
C MET A 126 -1.45 3.46 4.00
N ILE A 127 -2.15 3.55 5.14
CA ILE A 127 -1.66 4.27 6.31
C ILE A 127 -1.19 3.24 7.32
N LEU A 128 0.09 3.30 7.65
CA LEU A 128 0.74 2.31 8.51
C LEU A 128 1.22 2.97 9.79
N ILE A 129 0.77 2.43 10.93
CA ILE A 129 1.21 2.90 12.25
C ILE A 129 2.47 2.15 12.62
N VAL A 130 3.54 2.90 12.91
CA VAL A 130 4.82 2.31 13.31
C VAL A 130 5.32 3.02 14.58
N SER A 131 6.10 2.30 15.39
CA SER A 131 6.63 2.88 16.63
C SER A 131 7.76 3.87 16.37
N ASN A 132 8.46 3.77 15.22
CA ASN A 132 9.57 4.64 14.90
C ASN A 132 9.62 4.90 13.40
N THR A 133 9.11 6.05 12.95
CA THR A 133 9.09 6.41 11.54
C THR A 133 10.50 6.66 10.99
N ALA A 134 11.47 6.98 11.85
CA ALA A 134 12.86 7.15 11.41
C ALA A 134 13.49 5.85 10.90
N ALA A 135 12.90 4.69 11.21
CA ALA A 135 13.38 3.40 10.72
C ALA A 135 12.94 3.11 9.29
N VAL A 136 12.22 4.01 8.64
CA VAL A 136 11.75 3.84 7.26
C VAL A 136 12.33 4.93 6.37
N THR A 137 12.87 4.53 5.23
CA THR A 137 13.35 5.49 4.24
C THR A 137 12.17 6.09 3.49
N LEU A 138 12.00 7.40 3.59
CA LEU A 138 10.88 8.10 2.95
C LEU A 138 11.23 8.46 1.51
N LYS A 139 10.23 8.34 0.63
CA LYS A 139 10.40 8.61 -0.79
C LYS A 139 9.16 9.34 -1.32
N ILE A 140 9.38 10.47 -1.99
CA ILE A 140 8.30 11.30 -2.51
C ILE A 140 8.56 11.59 -3.99
N ASP A 141 7.53 11.41 -4.82
CA ASP A 141 7.55 11.86 -6.21
C ASP A 141 6.50 12.96 -6.35
N PRO A 142 6.91 14.24 -6.24
CA PRO A 142 5.95 15.34 -6.26
C PRO A 142 5.25 15.52 -7.61
N SER A 143 5.86 15.11 -8.70
CA SER A 143 5.24 15.27 -10.03
C SER A 143 4.00 14.39 -10.18
N VAL A 144 4.05 13.17 -9.66
CA VAL A 144 2.92 12.26 -9.73
C VAL A 144 1.79 12.73 -8.81
N VAL A 145 2.12 13.16 -7.59
CA VAL A 145 1.14 13.62 -6.62
C VAL A 145 0.35 14.82 -7.17
N LEU A 146 1.04 15.80 -7.72
CA LEU A 146 0.39 17.01 -8.24
C LEU A 146 -0.48 16.74 -9.46
N ALA A 147 -0.06 15.83 -10.33
CA ALA A 147 -0.77 15.55 -11.58
C ALA A 147 -2.10 14.83 -11.36
N THR A 148 -2.26 14.06 -10.29
CA THR A 148 -3.39 13.15 -10.15
C THR A 148 -4.38 13.50 -9.06
N ARG A 149 -4.00 14.29 -8.06
CA ARG A 149 -4.85 14.53 -6.89
C ARG A 149 -6.19 15.17 -7.21
N GLN A 150 -6.22 16.12 -8.13
CA GLN A 150 -7.46 16.81 -8.47
C GLN A 150 -8.47 15.92 -9.16
N TYR A 151 -7.99 14.92 -9.89
CA TYR A 151 -8.86 14.04 -10.67
C TYR A 151 -9.40 12.87 -9.89
N VAL A 152 -8.74 12.47 -8.81
CA VAL A 152 -9.00 11.16 -8.23
C VAL A 152 -9.24 11.18 -6.74
N ASP A 153 -9.54 12.34 -6.15
CA ASP A 153 -9.87 12.43 -4.72
C ASP A 153 -10.99 11.45 -4.34
N ASP A 154 -12.00 11.33 -5.19
CA ASP A 154 -13.12 10.42 -4.95
C ASP A 154 -12.78 8.96 -5.26
N GLN A 155 -11.58 8.69 -5.75
CA GLN A 155 -11.15 7.37 -6.22
C GLN A 155 -10.04 6.80 -5.37
N ILE A 156 -9.79 7.38 -4.21
CA ILE A 156 -8.73 6.92 -3.32
C ILE A 156 -9.21 5.71 -2.54
N ILE A 157 -8.42 4.63 -2.59
CA ILE A 157 -8.57 3.51 -1.68
C ILE A 157 -7.66 3.78 -0.50
N GLN A 158 -8.23 3.96 0.68
CA GLN A 158 -7.45 4.25 1.87
C GLN A 158 -7.63 3.15 2.91
N VAL A 159 -6.52 2.58 3.36
CA VAL A 159 -6.51 1.57 4.41
C VAL A 159 -5.58 2.04 5.51
N LYS A 160 -6.04 1.92 6.75
CA LYS A 160 -5.30 2.39 7.91
C LYS A 160 -5.03 1.23 8.87
N ALA A 161 -3.78 1.14 9.32
CA ALA A 161 -3.38 0.18 10.33
C ALA A 161 -3.70 0.67 11.74
#